data_25f3977de45e066fc439c72344f5a030
#
_entry.id   25f3977de45e066fc439c72344f5a030
#
_cell.length_a   1.000
_cell.length_b   1.000
_cell.length_c   1.000
_cell.angle_alpha   90.00
_cell.angle_beta   90.00
_cell.angle_gamma   90.00
#
_symmetry.space_group_name_H-M   'P 1'
#
loop_
_entity.id
_entity.type
_entity.pdbx_description
1 polymer ?
#
loop_
_entity_poly.entity_id
_entity_poly.type
_entity_poly.pdbx_seq_one_letter_code
_entity_poly.pdbx_strand_id
1 'polypeptide(L)'
;ERNKKIQEVKQKIENENLTSIDKKYHVIAIDPPWAYNEKGGFSSDDYDSQNNRGAVDYPTMTVEQINKINIPSADDCVMFLWTTHAFLKDSFDILKDWGFDYKATIVWDKVKMGMGRNIRMQVEFCLLGFKGKPIIQGSSERDIITEPRREHSRKPEAFYKMVERMC
;
A
#
# COMPACT_ATOMS: atom_id res chain seq x y z
N GLU A 1 25.25 5.69 8.09
CA GLU A 1 25.05 5.04 6.77
C GLU A 1 23.58 5.03 6.34
N ARG A 2 22.67 4.57 7.21
CA ARG A 2 21.23 4.52 6.97
C ARG A 2 20.60 5.89 6.67
N ASN A 3 20.87 6.91 7.50
CA ASN A 3 20.33 8.25 7.30
C ASN A 3 20.81 8.88 5.98
N LYS A 4 22.03 8.54 5.54
CA LYS A 4 22.57 9.00 4.26
C LYS A 4 21.81 8.38 3.08
N LYS A 5 21.53 7.06 3.13
CA LYS A 5 20.70 6.39 2.12
C LYS A 5 19.28 6.97 2.03
N ILE A 6 18.65 7.25 3.19
CA ILE A 6 17.33 7.86 3.25
C ILE A 6 17.35 9.26 2.60
N GLN A 7 18.37 10.06 2.85
CA GLN A 7 18.50 11.39 2.25
C GLN A 7 18.74 11.32 0.74
N GLU A 8 19.58 10.40 0.28
CA GLU A 8 19.81 10.17 -1.15
C GLU A 8 18.53 9.75 -1.90
N VAL A 9 17.70 8.90 -1.27
CA VAL A 9 16.41 8.48 -1.83
C VAL A 9 15.40 9.65 -1.81
N LYS A 10 15.36 10.46 -0.75
CA LYS A 10 14.52 11.68 -0.70
C LYS A 10 14.87 12.65 -1.82
N GLN A 11 16.16 12.94 -2.04
CA GLN A 11 16.60 13.80 -3.13
C GLN A 11 16.22 13.25 -4.51
N LYS A 12 16.29 11.93 -4.71
CA LYS A 12 15.83 11.31 -5.96
C LYS A 12 14.33 11.50 -6.16
N ILE A 13 13.52 11.27 -5.11
CA ILE A 13 12.06 11.43 -5.16
C ILE A 13 11.68 12.90 -5.43
N GLU A 14 12.37 13.86 -4.83
CA GLU A 14 12.16 15.30 -5.07
C GLU A 14 12.54 15.69 -6.50
N ASN A 15 13.54 15.06 -7.10
CA ASN A 15 13.97 15.31 -8.47
C ASN A 15 13.10 14.58 -9.52
N GLU A 16 12.51 13.43 -9.15
CA GLU A 16 11.60 12.66 -10.00
C GLU A 16 10.14 13.05 -9.66
N ASN A 17 9.74 14.27 -10.02
CA ASN A 17 8.38 14.76 -9.79
C ASN A 17 7.35 13.87 -10.50
N LEU A 18 6.59 13.08 -9.73
CA LEU A 18 5.39 12.38 -10.20
C LEU A 18 4.31 13.34 -10.75
N THR A 19 4.45 14.64 -10.51
CA THR A 19 3.56 15.69 -11.02
C THR A 19 3.67 15.91 -12.54
N SER A 20 4.63 15.31 -13.22
CA SER A 20 4.84 15.43 -14.67
C SER A 20 4.30 14.25 -15.49
N ILE A 21 3.50 13.34 -14.88
CA ILE A 21 2.89 12.25 -15.63
C ILE A 21 1.63 12.76 -16.33
N ASP A 22 1.76 13.18 -17.59
CA ASP A 22 0.62 13.56 -18.46
C ASP A 22 -0.27 12.36 -18.82
N LYS A 23 0.25 11.15 -18.64
CA LYS A 23 -0.45 9.91 -18.97
C LYS A 23 -1.43 9.51 -17.85
N LYS A 24 -2.65 9.16 -18.25
CA LYS A 24 -3.69 8.59 -17.39
C LYS A 24 -3.72 7.08 -17.51
N TYR A 25 -3.98 6.40 -16.38
CA TYR A 25 -3.99 4.94 -16.31
C TYR A 25 -5.38 4.42 -15.94
N HIS A 26 -5.78 3.31 -16.57
CA HIS A 26 -7.04 2.62 -16.29
C HIS A 26 -6.92 1.59 -15.16
N VAL A 27 -5.71 1.18 -14.82
CA VAL A 27 -5.41 0.26 -13.72
C VAL A 27 -4.22 0.79 -12.94
N ILE A 28 -4.38 0.93 -11.64
CA ILE A 28 -3.34 1.45 -10.75
C ILE A 28 -3.23 0.52 -9.53
N ALA A 29 -2.04 0.03 -9.26
CA ALA A 29 -1.70 -0.64 -8.00
C ALA A 29 -0.68 0.22 -7.25
N ILE A 30 -0.99 0.60 -6.03
CA ILE A 30 -0.15 1.46 -5.20
C ILE A 30 0.05 0.85 -3.80
N ASP A 31 1.28 0.90 -3.32
CA ASP A 31 1.69 0.54 -1.97
C ASP A 31 2.37 1.74 -1.31
N PRO A 32 1.63 2.61 -0.63
CA PRO A 32 2.20 3.81 -0.04
C PRO A 32 3.25 3.48 1.03
N PRO A 33 4.30 4.29 1.18
CA PRO A 33 5.31 4.11 2.20
C PRO A 33 4.81 4.64 3.56
N TRP A 34 3.94 3.89 4.20
CA TRP A 34 3.27 4.26 5.44
C TRP A 34 4.24 4.60 6.58
N ALA A 35 3.99 5.71 7.30
CA ALA A 35 4.79 6.15 8.46
C ALA A 35 4.28 5.52 9.76
N TYR A 36 4.72 4.32 10.09
CA TYR A 36 4.29 3.58 11.29
C TYR A 36 4.55 4.30 12.61
N ASN A 37 5.51 5.22 12.66
CA ASN A 37 5.88 5.93 13.88
C ASN A 37 4.85 6.98 14.33
N GLU A 38 3.93 7.38 13.47
CA GLU A 38 2.96 8.45 13.74
C GLU A 38 1.61 7.93 14.25
N LYS A 39 1.29 6.70 13.99
CA LYS A 39 0.07 6.06 14.49
C LYS A 39 0.43 4.92 15.41
N GLY A 40 0.46 5.20 16.69
CA GLY A 40 0.68 4.28 17.80
C GLY A 40 -0.08 2.95 17.81
N GLY A 41 -0.12 2.28 16.68
CA GLY A 41 -0.46 0.85 16.57
C GLY A 41 0.66 -0.02 17.11
N PHE A 42 1.87 0.52 17.11
CA PHE A 42 3.00 0.13 17.95
C PHE A 42 3.35 1.38 18.76
N SER A 43 3.08 1.38 20.07
CA SER A 43 3.47 2.50 20.93
C SER A 43 4.97 2.73 20.80
N SER A 44 5.42 3.97 21.02
CA SER A 44 6.84 4.31 21.14
C SER A 44 7.59 3.39 22.10
N ASP A 45 6.88 2.80 23.06
CA ASP A 45 7.39 1.88 24.07
C ASP A 45 7.60 0.45 23.52
N ASP A 46 6.91 0.06 22.46
CA ASP A 46 7.12 -1.22 21.76
C ASP A 46 8.22 -1.12 20.67
N TYR A 47 8.63 0.10 20.36
CA TYR A 47 9.70 0.37 19.44
C TYR A 47 11.01 0.37 20.20
N ASP A 48 11.67 -0.78 20.24
CA ASP A 48 13.02 -0.86 20.79
C ASP A 48 13.96 -0.01 19.92
N SER A 49 14.09 1.25 20.32
CA SER A 49 14.97 2.24 19.68
C SER A 49 16.44 1.80 19.63
N GLN A 50 16.82 0.85 20.49
CA GLN A 50 18.18 0.31 20.51
C GLN A 50 18.40 -0.78 19.45
N ASN A 51 17.35 -1.53 19.06
CA ASN A 51 17.46 -2.63 18.10
C ASN A 51 16.90 -2.32 16.71
N ASN A 52 16.37 -1.11 16.45
CA ASN A 52 15.79 -0.70 15.14
C ASN A 52 14.80 -1.72 14.52
N ARG A 53 14.15 -2.54 15.34
CA ARG A 53 13.20 -3.55 14.86
C ARG A 53 11.94 -2.85 14.32
N GLY A 54 11.72 -2.94 13.01
CA GLY A 54 10.59 -2.33 12.31
C GLY A 54 10.89 -0.99 11.63
N ALA A 55 12.08 -0.43 11.80
CA ALA A 55 12.49 0.74 11.03
C ALA A 55 12.75 0.34 9.57
N VAL A 56 12.09 1.00 8.65
CA VAL A 56 12.32 0.81 7.21
C VAL A 56 13.49 1.65 6.72
N ASP A 57 14.22 1.15 5.70
CA ASP A 57 15.40 1.82 5.13
C ASP A 57 15.04 2.79 3.98
N TYR A 58 13.78 3.19 3.89
CA TYR A 58 13.29 4.13 2.89
C TYR A 58 12.48 5.26 3.54
N PRO A 59 12.32 6.41 2.86
CA PRO A 59 11.47 7.50 3.34
C PRO A 59 10.03 7.05 3.48
N THR A 60 9.38 7.43 4.58
CA THR A 60 7.95 7.19 4.83
C THR A 60 7.17 8.48 4.68
N MET A 61 5.85 8.37 4.43
CA MET A 61 4.93 9.48 4.29
C MET A 61 3.83 9.40 5.33
N THR A 62 3.41 10.55 5.85
CA THR A 62 2.22 10.63 6.72
C THR A 62 0.95 10.33 5.93
N VAL A 63 -0.14 10.04 6.62
CA VAL A 63 -1.45 9.83 5.99
C VAL A 63 -1.86 11.06 5.17
N GLU A 64 -1.63 12.26 5.70
CA GLU A 64 -1.93 13.52 5.04
C GLU A 64 -1.08 13.74 3.77
N GLN A 65 0.18 13.33 3.80
CA GLN A 65 1.05 13.39 2.62
C GLN A 65 0.62 12.39 1.55
N ILE A 66 0.26 11.17 1.95
CA ILE A 66 -0.25 10.13 1.03
C ILE A 66 -1.56 10.60 0.41
N ASN A 67 -2.47 11.16 1.20
CA ASN A 67 -3.77 11.65 0.70
C ASN A 67 -3.62 12.76 -0.35
N LYS A 68 -2.55 13.55 -0.28
CA LYS A 68 -2.25 14.63 -1.24
C LYS A 68 -1.58 14.16 -2.53
N ILE A 69 -1.26 12.88 -2.68
CA ILE A 69 -0.67 12.35 -3.91
C ILE A 69 -1.67 12.53 -5.06
N ASN A 70 -1.22 13.18 -6.13
CA ASN A 70 -2.02 13.29 -7.34
C ASN A 70 -1.98 11.96 -8.11
N ILE A 71 -3.07 11.22 -8.06
CA ILE A 71 -3.18 9.91 -8.72
C ILE A 71 -3.46 10.10 -10.21
N PRO A 72 -2.60 9.59 -11.12
CA PRO A 72 -2.79 9.75 -12.57
C PRO A 72 -3.84 8.78 -13.12
N SER A 73 -5.05 8.83 -12.56
CA SER A 73 -6.15 7.94 -12.95
C SER A 73 -6.90 8.48 -14.17
N ALA A 74 -7.29 7.58 -15.07
CA ALA A 74 -8.29 7.84 -16.10
C ALA A 74 -9.69 8.03 -15.47
N ASP A 75 -10.66 8.49 -16.29
CA ASP A 75 -12.05 8.66 -15.83
C ASP A 75 -12.68 7.32 -15.42
N ASP A 76 -12.33 6.26 -16.16
CA ASP A 76 -12.66 4.88 -15.80
C ASP A 76 -11.38 4.17 -15.36
N CYS A 77 -11.28 3.88 -14.06
CA CYS A 77 -10.04 3.35 -13.47
C CYS A 77 -10.32 2.37 -12.34
N VAL A 78 -9.49 1.32 -12.28
CA VAL A 78 -9.43 0.37 -11.17
C VAL A 78 -8.23 0.71 -10.29
N MET A 79 -8.46 0.81 -8.98
CA MET A 79 -7.43 1.05 -7.97
C MET A 79 -7.26 -0.18 -7.07
N PHE A 80 -6.02 -0.57 -6.88
CA PHE A 80 -5.58 -1.54 -5.88
C PHE A 80 -4.67 -0.82 -4.88
N LEU A 81 -5.21 -0.49 -3.69
CA LEU A 81 -4.49 0.23 -2.64
C LEU A 81 -4.06 -0.74 -1.54
N TRP A 82 -2.75 -0.99 -1.46
CA TRP A 82 -2.17 -1.81 -0.39
C TRP A 82 -2.10 -1.07 0.94
N THR A 83 -2.45 -1.77 2.00
CA THR A 83 -2.44 -1.23 3.36
C THR A 83 -2.24 -2.34 4.40
N THR A 84 -2.05 -1.92 5.64
CA THR A 84 -1.88 -2.82 6.79
C THR A 84 -2.93 -2.53 7.85
N HIS A 85 -2.99 -3.36 8.89
CA HIS A 85 -3.92 -3.17 10.02
C HIS A 85 -3.89 -1.75 10.60
N ALA A 86 -2.70 -1.15 10.73
CA ALA A 86 -2.52 0.16 11.35
C ALA A 86 -3.18 1.30 10.55
N PHE A 87 -3.21 1.16 9.22
CA PHE A 87 -3.68 2.20 8.31
C PHE A 87 -4.96 1.83 7.55
N LEU A 88 -5.57 0.68 7.88
CA LEU A 88 -6.76 0.19 7.17
C LEU A 88 -7.89 1.21 7.17
N LYS A 89 -8.17 1.82 8.32
CA LYS A 89 -9.21 2.86 8.44
C LYS A 89 -8.91 4.06 7.56
N ASP A 90 -7.68 4.58 7.64
CA ASP A 90 -7.26 5.75 6.84
C ASP A 90 -7.27 5.46 5.35
N SER A 91 -6.97 4.22 4.97
CA SER A 91 -6.96 3.80 3.56
C SER A 91 -8.34 3.87 2.90
N PHE A 92 -9.43 3.66 3.66
CA PHE A 92 -10.78 3.88 3.13
C PHE A 92 -11.04 5.36 2.85
N ASP A 93 -10.61 6.25 3.75
CA ASP A 93 -10.77 7.70 3.57
C ASP A 93 -9.92 8.18 2.38
N ILE A 94 -8.66 7.75 2.29
CA ILE A 94 -7.76 8.05 1.17
C ILE A 94 -8.35 7.59 -0.16
N LEU A 95 -8.85 6.35 -0.23
CA LEU A 95 -9.44 5.80 -1.44
C LEU A 95 -10.60 6.67 -1.94
N LYS A 96 -11.46 7.09 -1.02
CA LYS A 96 -12.58 8.00 -1.30
C LYS A 96 -12.12 9.38 -1.75
N ASP A 97 -11.14 9.97 -1.05
CA ASP A 97 -10.61 11.31 -1.37
C ASP A 97 -9.92 11.34 -2.74
N TRP A 98 -9.33 10.21 -3.17
CA TRP A 98 -8.81 10.04 -4.53
C TRP A 98 -9.90 9.82 -5.60
N GLY A 99 -11.19 9.79 -5.19
CA GLY A 99 -12.35 9.68 -6.07
C GLY A 99 -12.68 8.25 -6.49
N PHE A 100 -12.32 7.25 -5.67
CA PHE A 100 -12.63 5.85 -5.91
C PHE A 100 -13.70 5.34 -4.94
N ASP A 101 -14.71 4.64 -5.48
CA ASP A 101 -15.68 3.89 -4.71
C ASP A 101 -15.10 2.54 -4.29
N TYR A 102 -15.08 2.26 -2.99
CA TYR A 102 -14.68 0.96 -2.47
C TYR A 102 -15.59 -0.16 -2.99
N LYS A 103 -15.02 -1.28 -3.41
CA LYS A 103 -15.73 -2.45 -3.94
C LYS A 103 -15.48 -3.73 -3.13
N ALA A 104 -14.22 -4.01 -2.79
CA ALA A 104 -13.84 -5.21 -2.05
C ALA A 104 -12.50 -5.04 -1.33
N THR A 105 -12.20 -5.94 -0.43
CA THR A 105 -10.87 -6.07 0.19
C THR A 105 -10.27 -7.41 -0.16
N ILE A 106 -9.09 -7.38 -0.77
CA ILE A 106 -8.28 -8.56 -1.00
C ILE A 106 -7.36 -8.74 0.20
N VAL A 107 -7.30 -9.96 0.74
CA VAL A 107 -6.47 -10.31 1.89
C VAL A 107 -5.30 -11.15 1.44
N TRP A 108 -4.08 -10.70 1.73
CA TRP A 108 -2.89 -11.51 1.54
C TRP A 108 -2.49 -12.18 2.86
N ASP A 109 -2.70 -13.49 2.93
CA ASP A 109 -2.17 -14.34 3.97
C ASP A 109 -0.69 -14.67 3.68
N LYS A 110 0.21 -14.15 4.51
CA LYS A 110 1.66 -14.32 4.39
C LYS A 110 2.16 -15.66 4.91
N VAL A 111 1.25 -16.55 5.36
CA VAL A 111 1.53 -17.89 5.92
C VAL A 111 2.29 -17.86 7.24
N LYS A 112 3.26 -16.96 7.39
CA LYS A 112 4.06 -16.81 8.61
C LYS A 112 3.54 -15.65 9.45
N MET A 113 3.31 -15.91 10.73
CA MET A 113 2.93 -14.90 11.71
C MET A 113 4.01 -13.82 11.84
N GLY A 114 3.56 -12.58 11.86
CA GLY A 114 4.38 -11.43 12.19
C GLY A 114 4.43 -11.15 13.70
N MET A 115 5.14 -10.10 14.05
CA MET A 115 5.13 -9.55 15.40
C MET A 115 3.85 -8.77 15.63
N GLY A 116 3.26 -8.87 16.82
CA GLY A 116 2.10 -8.10 17.22
C GLY A 116 1.89 -8.23 18.73
N ARG A 117 1.48 -7.14 19.38
CA ARG A 117 1.34 -7.10 20.85
C ARG A 117 0.10 -7.85 21.32
N ASN A 118 -1.05 -7.51 20.74
CA ASN A 118 -2.34 -8.05 21.18
C ASN A 118 -2.75 -9.27 20.35
N ILE A 119 -2.37 -9.28 19.05
CA ILE A 119 -2.63 -10.38 18.12
C ILE A 119 -1.45 -10.51 17.16
N ARG A 120 -1.12 -11.73 16.76
CA ARG A 120 -0.08 -11.98 15.76
C ARG A 120 -0.62 -11.66 14.38
N MET A 121 -0.05 -10.64 13.73
CA MET A 121 -0.49 -10.19 12.42
C MET A 121 0.13 -11.05 11.33
N GLN A 122 -0.70 -11.67 10.51
CA GLN A 122 -0.27 -12.56 9.42
C GLN A 122 -0.66 -12.02 8.06
N VAL A 123 -1.63 -11.09 8.00
CA VAL A 123 -2.20 -10.63 6.75
C VAL A 123 -1.83 -9.18 6.43
N GLU A 124 -1.89 -8.86 5.14
CA GLU A 124 -1.99 -7.51 4.61
C GLU A 124 -3.26 -7.37 3.78
N PHE A 125 -3.69 -6.16 3.55
CA PHE A 125 -4.92 -5.85 2.84
C PHE A 125 -4.62 -5.07 1.57
N CYS A 126 -5.44 -5.31 0.54
CA CYS A 126 -5.47 -4.50 -0.65
C CYS A 126 -6.91 -4.08 -0.93
N LEU A 127 -7.20 -2.79 -0.86
CA LEU A 127 -8.51 -2.26 -1.14
C LEU A 127 -8.71 -2.14 -2.66
N LEU A 128 -9.78 -2.73 -3.17
CA LEU A 128 -10.23 -2.58 -4.55
C LEU A 128 -11.21 -1.42 -4.62
N GLY A 129 -10.89 -0.42 -5.43
CA GLY A 129 -11.72 0.74 -5.69
C GLY A 129 -11.96 0.99 -7.17
N PHE A 130 -13.13 1.50 -7.53
CA PHE A 130 -13.49 1.88 -8.89
C PHE A 130 -13.75 3.37 -8.98
N LYS A 131 -13.26 3.97 -10.06
CA LYS A 131 -13.61 5.30 -10.52
C LYS A 131 -14.33 5.17 -11.86
N GLY A 132 -15.47 5.87 -12.03
CA GLY A 132 -16.27 5.73 -13.23
C GLY A 132 -16.86 4.33 -13.42
N LYS A 133 -16.73 3.79 -14.63
CA LYS A 133 -17.26 2.47 -15.03
C LYS A 133 -16.16 1.63 -15.70
N PRO A 134 -15.13 1.23 -14.96
CA PRO A 134 -14.06 0.43 -15.54
C PRO A 134 -14.57 -0.93 -15.99
N ILE A 135 -14.02 -1.42 -17.10
CA ILE A 135 -14.34 -2.76 -17.60
C ILE A 135 -13.48 -3.76 -16.81
N ILE A 136 -14.16 -4.66 -16.09
CA ILE A 136 -13.55 -5.81 -15.44
C ILE A 136 -13.94 -7.04 -16.25
N GLN A 137 -12.96 -7.82 -16.65
CA GLN A 137 -13.23 -9.14 -17.24
C GLN A 137 -13.76 -10.03 -16.11
N GLY A 138 -14.98 -10.58 -16.33
CA GLY A 138 -15.72 -11.33 -15.31
C GLY A 138 -14.80 -12.32 -14.60
N SER A 139 -14.60 -12.13 -13.31
CA SER A 139 -13.58 -12.86 -12.61
C SER A 139 -14.17 -13.87 -11.64
N SER A 140 -13.63 -15.06 -11.65
CA SER A 140 -13.74 -16.06 -10.60
C SER A 140 -12.64 -15.88 -9.54
N GLU A 141 -11.98 -14.71 -9.52
CA GLU A 141 -10.91 -14.43 -8.58
C GLU A 141 -11.43 -14.38 -7.15
N ARG A 142 -10.62 -14.90 -6.25
CA ARG A 142 -10.93 -14.91 -4.82
C ARG A 142 -10.32 -13.70 -4.14
N ASP A 143 -10.97 -13.24 -3.10
CA ASP A 143 -10.53 -12.13 -2.25
C ASP A 143 -9.43 -12.51 -1.24
N ILE A 144 -8.87 -13.73 -1.35
CA ILE A 144 -7.78 -14.21 -0.51
C ILE A 144 -6.64 -14.77 -1.35
N ILE A 145 -5.43 -14.32 -1.03
CA ILE A 145 -4.17 -14.80 -1.61
C ILE A 145 -3.36 -15.43 -0.48
N THR A 146 -3.00 -16.70 -0.61
CA THR A 146 -2.12 -17.41 0.33
C THR A 146 -0.78 -17.64 -0.34
N GLU A 147 0.21 -16.81 0.00
CA GLU A 147 1.57 -16.90 -0.55
C GLU A 147 2.57 -16.40 0.50
N PRO A 148 3.63 -17.15 0.81
CA PRO A 148 4.66 -16.69 1.74
C PRO A 148 5.29 -15.38 1.28
N ARG A 149 5.56 -14.47 2.23
CA ARG A 149 6.35 -13.28 1.92
C ARG A 149 7.76 -13.67 1.46
N ARG A 150 8.24 -12.93 0.49
CA ARG A 150 9.60 -13.05 -0.03
C ARG A 150 10.50 -11.93 0.50
N GLU A 151 11.09 -11.16 -0.36
CA GLU A 151 11.89 -9.98 -0.02
C GLU A 151 11.02 -8.91 0.66
N HIS A 152 11.65 -8.02 1.40
CA HIS A 152 10.95 -6.94 2.08
C HIS A 152 10.15 -6.09 1.09
N SER A 153 8.92 -5.75 1.44
CA SER A 153 7.97 -4.93 0.66
C SER A 153 7.48 -5.54 -0.66
N ARG A 154 7.98 -6.69 -1.11
CA ARG A 154 7.52 -7.33 -2.33
C ARG A 154 6.15 -7.96 -2.13
N LYS A 155 5.18 -7.56 -2.93
CA LYS A 155 3.83 -8.14 -2.94
C LYS A 155 3.81 -9.53 -3.60
N PRO A 156 2.79 -10.37 -3.31
CA PRO A 156 2.74 -11.74 -3.85
C PRO A 156 2.60 -11.74 -5.37
N GLU A 157 3.23 -12.70 -6.02
CA GLU A 157 3.16 -12.88 -7.47
C GLU A 157 1.73 -13.18 -7.95
N ALA A 158 0.99 -13.94 -7.13
CA ALA A 158 -0.40 -14.26 -7.39
C ALA A 158 -1.29 -13.00 -7.52
N PHE A 159 -0.97 -11.90 -6.81
CA PHE A 159 -1.67 -10.63 -6.95
C PHE A 159 -1.53 -10.05 -8.36
N TYR A 160 -0.32 -9.97 -8.89
CA TYR A 160 -0.09 -9.40 -10.23
C TYR A 160 -0.79 -10.22 -11.30
N LYS A 161 -0.70 -11.55 -11.21
CA LYS A 161 -1.42 -12.46 -12.12
C LYS A 161 -2.94 -12.31 -12.01
N MET A 162 -3.47 -12.06 -10.82
CA MET A 162 -4.88 -11.78 -10.60
C MET A 162 -5.29 -10.46 -11.29
N VAL A 163 -4.53 -9.39 -11.09
CA VAL A 163 -4.78 -8.09 -11.73
C VAL A 163 -4.77 -8.21 -13.26
N GLU A 164 -3.78 -8.91 -13.84
CA GLU A 164 -3.68 -9.16 -15.28
C GLU A 164 -4.88 -9.93 -15.86
N ARG A 165 -5.49 -10.82 -15.07
CA ARG A 165 -6.70 -11.55 -15.51
C ARG A 165 -7.99 -10.71 -15.35
N MET A 166 -7.99 -9.78 -14.42
CA MET A 166 -9.16 -8.92 -14.14
C MET A 166 -9.24 -7.72 -15.07
N CYS A 167 -8.11 -7.17 -15.47
CA CYS A 167 -7.96 -5.89 -16.16
C CYS A 167 -7.13 -6.04 -17.42
#